data_3729972f3d48c1fea63f0960978f0aaa
#
_entry.id   3729972f3d48c1fea63f0960978f0aaa
#
_cell.length_a   1.000
_cell.length_b   1.000
_cell.length_c   1.000
_cell.angle_alpha   90.00
_cell.angle_beta   90.00
_cell.angle_gamma   90.00
#
_symmetry.space_group_name_H-M   'P 1'
#
loop_
_entity.id
_entity.type
_entity.pdbx_description
1 polymer ?
#
loop_
_entity_poly.entity_id
_entity_poly.type
_entity_poly.pdbx_seq_one_letter_code
_entity_poly.pdbx_strand_id
1 'polypeptide(L)' 'GFKKGDLLRWTDYVQDKSVVGLFLDMRPEPNMNLAGDVIVLVGDKRVNWDGWQCEKLVEGEWTCK' A
#
# COMPACT_ATOMS: atom_id res chain seq x y z
N GLY A 1 2.57 6.16 -10.36
CA GLY A 1 2.38 4.82 -9.85
C GLY A 1 3.40 4.44 -8.80
N PHE A 2 3.24 3.25 -8.23
CA PHE A 2 4.14 2.76 -7.21
C PHE A 2 5.29 1.96 -7.84
N LYS A 3 6.46 2.03 -7.22
CA LYS A 3 7.65 1.30 -7.65
C LYS A 3 8.18 0.47 -6.50
N LYS A 4 8.79 -0.67 -6.80
CA LYS A 4 9.41 -1.50 -5.80
C LYS A 4 10.40 -0.68 -4.98
N GLY A 5 10.27 -0.75 -3.66
CA GLY A 5 11.10 0.02 -2.75
C GLY A 5 10.45 1.30 -2.25
N ASP A 6 9.32 1.70 -2.83
CA ASP A 6 8.58 2.85 -2.32
C ASP A 6 8.01 2.56 -0.94
N LEU A 7 8.03 3.56 -0.06
CA LEU A 7 7.32 3.47 1.20
C LEU A 7 5.88 3.93 1.00
N LEU A 8 4.95 3.11 1.43
CA LEU A 8 3.52 3.41 1.34
C LEU A 8 2.93 3.49 2.72
N ARG A 9 1.94 4.36 2.87
CA ARG A 9 1.13 4.43 4.09
C ARG A 9 -0.30 4.08 3.71
N TRP A 10 -0.83 3.07 4.39
CA TRP A 10 -2.23 2.66 4.26
C TRP A 10 -3.00 3.16 5.47
N THR A 11 -4.15 3.75 5.24
CA THR A 11 -4.97 4.28 6.32
C THR A 11 -6.27 3.50 6.41
N ASP A 12 -6.55 3.00 7.61
CA ASP A 12 -7.82 2.39 7.95
C ASP A 12 -8.72 3.50 8.51
N TYR A 13 -9.64 3.97 7.69
CA TYR A 13 -10.50 5.08 8.07
C TYR A 13 -11.55 4.69 9.11
N VAL A 14 -11.83 3.39 9.26
CA VAL A 14 -12.78 2.92 10.27
C VAL A 14 -12.16 2.98 11.66
N GLN A 15 -10.91 2.56 11.78
CA GLN A 15 -10.20 2.53 13.06
C GLN A 15 -9.31 3.74 13.28
N ASP A 16 -9.19 4.60 12.29
CA ASP A 16 -8.33 5.78 12.32
C ASP A 16 -6.87 5.41 12.64
N LYS A 17 -6.38 4.39 11.94
CA LYS A 17 -5.01 3.90 12.11
C LYS A 17 -4.31 3.89 10.77
N SER A 18 -3.01 4.17 10.81
CA SER A 18 -2.16 4.12 9.64
C SER A 18 -1.04 3.11 9.84
N VAL A 19 -0.67 2.44 8.75
CA VAL A 19 0.40 1.46 8.73
C VAL A 19 1.32 1.78 7.56
N VAL A 20 2.62 1.71 7.78
CA VAL A 20 3.62 1.94 6.75
C VAL A 20 4.21 0.61 6.32
N GLY A 21 4.35 0.43 5.02
CA GLY A 21 4.95 -0.77 4.45
C GLY A 21 5.79 -0.45 3.22
N LEU A 22 6.56 -1.43 2.80
CA LEU A 22 7.42 -1.33 1.63
C LEU A 22 6.72 -1.95 0.43
N PHE A 23 6.56 -1.18 -0.62
CA PHE A 23 5.91 -1.68 -1.84
C PHE A 23 6.77 -2.77 -2.48
N LEU A 24 6.16 -3.91 -2.76
CA LEU A 24 6.82 -5.03 -3.44
C LEU A 24 6.35 -5.16 -4.88
N ASP A 25 5.05 -5.21 -5.09
CA ASP A 25 4.52 -5.44 -6.43
C ASP A 25 3.01 -5.17 -6.46
N MET A 26 2.48 -5.02 -7.67
CA MET A 26 1.04 -5.07 -7.89
C MET A 26 0.61 -6.52 -8.07
N ARG A 27 -0.64 -6.83 -7.77
CA ARG A 27 -1.16 -8.16 -8.06
C ARG A 27 -1.21 -8.34 -9.58
N PRO A 28 -0.70 -9.45 -10.10
CA PRO A 28 -0.63 -9.65 -11.56
C PRO A 28 -2.01 -9.84 -12.19
N GLU A 29 -2.97 -10.34 -11.44
CA GLU A 29 -4.32 -10.59 -11.95
C GLU A 29 -5.34 -9.84 -11.11
N PRO A 30 -6.02 -8.83 -11.69
CA PRO A 30 -7.08 -8.14 -10.98
C PRO A 30 -8.21 -9.12 -10.66
N ASN A 31 -8.65 -9.11 -9.41
CA ASN A 31 -9.78 -9.90 -9.00
C ASN A 31 -10.70 -9.03 -8.16
N MET A 32 -11.87 -8.72 -8.69
CA MET A 32 -12.80 -7.81 -8.05
C MET A 32 -13.37 -8.36 -6.74
N ASN A 33 -13.23 -9.65 -6.51
CA ASN A 33 -13.73 -10.27 -5.28
C ASN A 33 -12.70 -10.30 -4.17
N LEU A 34 -11.45 -9.88 -4.44
CA LEU A 34 -10.39 -9.86 -3.45
C LEU A 34 -9.95 -8.44 -3.19
N ALA A 35 -9.89 -8.07 -1.92
CA ALA A 35 -9.30 -6.80 -1.51
C ALA A 35 -7.79 -6.86 -1.69
N GLY A 36 -7.20 -5.70 -1.94
CA GLY A 36 -5.74 -5.57 -1.92
C GLY A 36 -5.08 -5.86 -3.25
N ASP A 37 -4.99 -4.84 -4.09
CA ASP A 37 -4.28 -4.90 -5.36
C ASP A 37 -2.79 -4.57 -5.24
N VAL A 38 -2.34 -4.16 -4.06
CA VAL A 38 -0.96 -3.76 -3.79
C VAL A 38 -0.35 -4.75 -2.80
N ILE A 39 0.81 -5.30 -3.14
CA ILE A 39 1.53 -6.21 -2.26
C ILE A 39 2.62 -5.42 -1.55
N VAL A 40 2.60 -5.44 -0.23
CA VAL A 40 3.54 -4.68 0.60
C VAL A 40 4.14 -5.56 1.68
N LEU A 41 5.32 -5.13 2.15
CA LEU A 41 5.99 -5.76 3.28
C LEU A 41 5.81 -4.87 4.50
N VAL A 42 5.16 -5.41 5.53
CA VAL A 42 4.98 -4.72 6.81
C VAL A 42 5.74 -5.52 7.86
N GLY A 43 6.85 -4.95 8.32
CA GLY A 43 7.78 -5.70 9.16
C GLY A 43 8.34 -6.86 8.37
N ASP A 44 8.06 -8.08 8.79
CA ASP A 44 8.49 -9.30 8.13
C ASP A 44 7.36 -10.05 7.41
N LYS A 45 6.21 -9.40 7.27
CA LYS A 45 5.01 -10.03 6.69
C LYS A 45 4.61 -9.37 5.39
N ARG A 46 4.19 -10.18 4.42
CA ARG A 46 3.60 -9.70 3.18
C ARG A 46 2.10 -9.57 3.38
N VAL A 47 1.58 -8.40 3.06
CA VAL A 47 0.15 -8.11 3.15
C VAL A 47 -0.31 -7.47 1.85
N ASN A 48 -1.62 -7.50 1.62
CA ASN A 48 -2.22 -6.87 0.46
C ASN A 48 -3.07 -5.69 0.92
N TRP A 49 -2.88 -4.55 0.27
CA TRP A 49 -3.64 -3.33 0.54
C TRP A 49 -4.40 -2.89 -0.69
N ASP A 50 -5.49 -2.14 -0.48
CA ASP A 50 -6.17 -1.45 -1.56
C ASP A 50 -5.39 -0.21 -1.94
N GLY A 51 -5.01 -0.10 -3.20
CA GLY A 51 -4.16 0.99 -3.66
C GLY A 51 -4.78 2.37 -3.46
N TRP A 52 -6.10 2.47 -3.53
CA TRP A 52 -6.78 3.77 -3.35
C TRP A 52 -6.66 4.31 -1.92
N GLN A 53 -6.36 3.43 -0.96
CA GLN A 53 -6.16 3.82 0.44
C GLN A 53 -4.69 4.11 0.76
N CYS A 54 -3.82 3.98 -0.23
CA CYS A 54 -2.38 4.13 -0.02
C CYS A 54 -1.90 5.51 -0.45
N GLU A 55 -0.95 6.02 0.31
CA GLU A 55 -0.17 7.21 -0.04
C GLU A 55 1.28 6.79 -0.19
N LYS A 56 2.00 7.48 -1.06
CA LYS A 56 3.43 7.23 -1.29
C LYS A 56 4.25 8.35 -0.67
N LEU A 57 5.37 8.00 -0.06
CA LEU A 57 6.31 8.97 0.47
C LEU A 57 7.16 9.54 -0.68
N VAL A 58 7.04 10.84 -0.91
CA VAL A 58 7.80 11.55 -1.94
C VAL A 58 8.41 12.78 -1.29
N GLU A 59 9.74 12.83 -1.28
CA GLU A 59 10.48 13.98 -0.74
C GLU A 59 10.04 14.38 0.66
N GLY A 60 9.81 13.37 1.51
CA GLY A 60 9.42 13.60 2.89
C GLY A 60 7.95 13.86 3.13
N GLU A 61 7.12 13.81 2.08
CA GLU A 61 5.69 14.02 2.19
C GLU A 61 4.89 12.83 1.68
N TRP A 62 3.78 12.55 2.35
CA TRP A 62 2.84 11.53 1.90
C TRP A 62 1.91 12.13 0.85
N THR A 63 1.86 11.50 -0.30
CA THR A 63 1.06 11.98 -1.42
C THR A 63 0.19 10.86 -1.96
N CYS A 64 -1.01 11.22 -2.42
CA CYS A 64 -1.80 10.34 -3.25
C CYS A 64 -1.12 10.26 -4.61
N LYS A 65 -1.02 9.08 -5.15
CA LYS A 65 -0.35 8.88 -6.44
C LYS A 65 -0.98 9.68 -7.57
#